data_13865bf458b786174513370017d63022
#
_entry.id   13865bf458b786174513370017d63022
#
_cell.length_a   1.000
_cell.length_b   1.000
_cell.length_c   1.000
_cell.angle_alpha   90.00
_cell.angle_beta   90.00
_cell.angle_gamma   90.00
#
_symmetry.space_group_name_H-M   'P 1'
#
loop_
_entity.id
_entity.type
_entity.pdbx_description
1 polymer ?
#
loop_
_entity_poly.entity_id
_entity_poly.type
_entity_poly.pdbx_seq_one_letter_code
_entity_poly.pdbx_strand_id
1 'polypeptide(L)'
;NISLGEDYSDSEVTSVIQKVGLGYLVDRIGLHNAEVNLDESLSGGEKARICIARLLLRKYQLLLLDEFSSAIDEDTTMMIRELLIKDKIPFVEIAHRVPKDIDLYNKRYTIESGRLSH
;
A
#
# COMPACT_ATOMS: atom_id res chain seq x y z
N ASN A 1 -1.33 -12.16 -8.25
CA ASN A 1 -2.45 -12.69 -7.47
C ASN A 1 -2.68 -11.80 -6.23
N ILE A 2 -3.77 -11.01 -6.22
CA ILE A 2 -4.11 -10.11 -5.12
C ILE A 2 -4.75 -10.88 -3.96
N SER A 3 -5.56 -11.89 -4.25
CA SER A 3 -6.23 -12.73 -3.24
C SER A 3 -5.30 -13.68 -2.48
N LEU A 4 -4.11 -13.97 -3.04
CA LEU A 4 -3.15 -14.94 -2.47
C LEU A 4 -3.76 -16.33 -2.20
N GLY A 5 -4.74 -16.74 -3.02
CA GLY A 5 -5.41 -18.03 -2.88
C GLY A 5 -6.56 -18.10 -1.87
N GLU A 6 -6.92 -16.96 -1.27
CA GLU A 6 -8.12 -16.87 -0.44
C GLU A 6 -9.36 -16.58 -1.31
N ASP A 7 -10.53 -17.02 -0.87
CA ASP A 7 -11.81 -16.84 -1.57
C ASP A 7 -12.38 -15.44 -1.31
N TYR A 8 -12.09 -14.50 -2.21
CA TYR A 8 -12.75 -13.20 -2.27
C TYR A 8 -13.62 -13.12 -3.52
N SER A 9 -14.73 -12.41 -3.42
CA SER A 9 -15.57 -12.15 -4.60
C SER A 9 -14.84 -11.23 -5.58
N ASP A 10 -15.15 -11.36 -6.87
CA ASP A 10 -14.61 -10.47 -7.92
C ASP A 10 -14.92 -9.00 -7.63
N SER A 11 -16.06 -8.72 -7.00
CA SER A 11 -16.46 -7.37 -6.57
C SER A 11 -15.53 -6.80 -5.51
N GLU A 12 -15.12 -7.59 -4.51
CA GLU A 12 -14.17 -7.16 -3.47
C GLU A 12 -12.80 -6.91 -4.07
N VAL A 13 -12.30 -7.82 -4.91
CA VAL A 13 -11.01 -7.67 -5.60
C VAL A 13 -11.01 -6.44 -6.50
N THR A 14 -12.05 -6.24 -7.31
CA THR A 14 -12.17 -5.08 -8.20
C THR A 14 -12.22 -3.78 -7.41
N SER A 15 -12.96 -3.75 -6.29
CA SER A 15 -13.06 -2.58 -5.43
C SER A 15 -11.69 -2.13 -4.90
N VAL A 16 -10.88 -3.04 -4.37
CA VAL A 16 -9.55 -2.67 -3.87
C VAL A 16 -8.58 -2.30 -4.98
N ILE A 17 -8.65 -2.92 -6.15
CA ILE A 17 -7.85 -2.56 -7.31
C ILE A 17 -8.15 -1.12 -7.75
N GLN A 18 -9.41 -0.73 -7.78
CA GLN A 18 -9.81 0.64 -8.09
C GLN A 18 -9.35 1.63 -7.02
N LYS A 19 -9.47 1.30 -5.73
CA LYS A 19 -9.01 2.13 -4.62
C LYS A 19 -7.53 2.47 -4.71
N VAL A 20 -6.68 1.52 -5.10
CA VAL A 20 -5.24 1.74 -5.25
C VAL A 20 -4.85 2.32 -6.62
N GLY A 21 -5.82 2.68 -7.46
CA GLY A 21 -5.58 3.30 -8.76
C GLY A 21 -5.00 2.36 -9.82
N LEU A 22 -5.28 1.06 -9.73
CA LEU A 22 -4.81 0.04 -10.66
C LEU A 22 -5.93 -0.52 -11.57
N GLY A 23 -7.06 0.17 -11.68
CA GLY A 23 -8.19 -0.29 -12.52
C GLY A 23 -7.80 -0.59 -13.95
N TYR A 24 -6.89 0.20 -14.53
CA TYR A 24 -6.38 -0.02 -15.89
C TYR A 24 -5.63 -1.36 -16.08
N LEU A 25 -5.10 -1.96 -15.00
CA LEU A 25 -4.45 -3.26 -15.07
C LEU A 25 -5.45 -4.38 -15.31
N VAL A 26 -6.67 -4.25 -14.80
CA VAL A 26 -7.74 -5.23 -15.03
C VAL A 26 -8.06 -5.31 -16.53
N ASP A 27 -8.12 -4.17 -17.19
CA ASP A 27 -8.40 -4.09 -18.64
C ASP A 27 -7.23 -4.64 -19.46
N ARG A 28 -5.98 -4.38 -19.02
CA ARG A 28 -4.76 -4.79 -19.72
C ARG A 28 -4.43 -6.28 -19.56
N ILE A 29 -4.62 -6.82 -18.37
CA ILE A 29 -4.13 -8.16 -17.98
C ILE A 29 -5.29 -9.14 -17.76
N GLY A 30 -6.47 -8.64 -17.40
CA GLY A 30 -7.61 -9.43 -16.94
C GLY A 30 -7.53 -9.78 -15.46
N LEU A 31 -8.70 -9.90 -14.83
CA LEU A 31 -8.80 -10.11 -13.37
C LEU A 31 -8.25 -11.48 -12.95
N HIS A 32 -8.38 -12.48 -13.80
CA HIS A 32 -8.07 -13.89 -13.51
C HIS A 32 -6.87 -14.44 -14.28
N ASN A 33 -6.09 -13.59 -14.96
CA ASN A 33 -4.94 -14.06 -15.70
C ASN A 33 -3.78 -14.44 -14.78
N ALA A 34 -3.64 -15.74 -14.51
CA ALA A 34 -2.61 -16.30 -13.63
C ALA A 34 -1.23 -16.44 -14.29
N GLU A 35 -1.14 -16.31 -15.62
CA GLU A 35 0.09 -16.59 -16.40
C GLU A 35 0.98 -15.37 -16.60
N VAL A 36 0.55 -14.17 -16.21
CA VAL A 36 1.35 -12.96 -16.34
C VAL A 36 2.44 -12.95 -15.28
N ASN A 37 3.69 -12.98 -15.70
CA ASN A 37 4.82 -12.74 -14.81
C ASN A 37 4.84 -11.27 -14.38
N LEU A 38 4.14 -10.99 -13.28
CA LEU A 38 3.94 -9.63 -12.76
C LEU A 38 5.26 -8.96 -12.35
N ASP A 39 6.30 -9.75 -12.06
CA ASP A 39 7.58 -9.22 -11.59
C ASP A 39 8.37 -8.50 -12.69
N GLU A 40 8.22 -8.89 -13.94
CA GLU A 40 8.94 -8.29 -15.06
C GLU A 40 8.18 -7.14 -15.73
N SER A 41 6.83 -7.08 -15.57
CA SER A 41 5.97 -6.15 -16.30
C SER A 41 5.47 -4.95 -15.47
N LEU A 42 5.67 -4.95 -14.15
CA LEU A 42 5.16 -3.93 -13.25
C LEU A 42 6.24 -2.98 -12.75
N SER A 43 5.91 -1.69 -12.69
CA SER A 43 6.75 -0.69 -12.02
C SER A 43 6.81 -0.90 -10.50
N GLY A 44 7.80 -0.29 -9.83
CA GLY A 44 7.89 -0.32 -8.36
C GLY A 44 6.63 0.23 -7.69
N GLY A 45 6.06 1.32 -8.21
CA GLY A 45 4.81 1.89 -7.72
C GLY A 45 3.61 0.97 -7.90
N GLU A 46 3.50 0.28 -9.05
CA GLU A 46 2.43 -0.71 -9.29
C GLU A 46 2.55 -1.90 -8.32
N LYS A 47 3.77 -2.40 -8.09
CA LYS A 47 4.02 -3.46 -7.10
C LYS A 47 3.61 -3.04 -5.68
N ALA A 48 3.97 -1.82 -5.26
CA ALA A 48 3.58 -1.27 -3.98
C ALA A 48 2.06 -1.17 -3.83
N ARG A 49 1.36 -0.67 -4.86
CA ARG A 49 -0.11 -0.58 -4.86
C ARG A 49 -0.78 -1.95 -4.80
N ILE A 50 -0.23 -2.97 -5.44
CA ILE A 50 -0.71 -4.35 -5.33
C ILE A 50 -0.53 -4.88 -3.90
N CYS A 51 0.60 -4.60 -3.25
CA CYS A 51 0.79 -4.96 -1.85
C CYS A 51 -0.26 -4.31 -0.95
N ILE A 52 -0.55 -3.03 -1.14
CA ILE A 52 -1.60 -2.34 -0.39
C ILE A 52 -2.98 -2.93 -0.69
N ALA A 53 -3.30 -3.25 -1.94
CA ALA A 53 -4.56 -3.90 -2.28
C ALA A 53 -4.75 -5.24 -1.52
N ARG A 54 -3.69 -6.04 -1.42
CA ARG A 54 -3.69 -7.29 -0.62
C ARG A 54 -3.99 -7.04 0.85
N LEU A 55 -3.38 -5.99 1.43
CA LEU A 55 -3.62 -5.60 2.83
C LEU A 55 -5.05 -5.11 3.05
N LEU A 56 -5.60 -4.34 2.11
CA LEU A 56 -6.97 -3.86 2.18
C LEU A 56 -8.01 -4.99 2.11
N LEU A 57 -7.78 -6.00 1.27
CA LEU A 57 -8.65 -7.18 1.20
C LEU A 57 -8.71 -7.91 2.53
N ARG A 58 -7.57 -8.09 3.19
CA ARG A 58 -7.47 -8.84 4.44
C ARG A 58 -7.98 -8.10 5.67
N LYS A 59 -8.27 -6.81 5.56
CA LYS A 59 -8.85 -5.99 6.63
C LYS A 59 -8.08 -6.09 7.96
N TYR A 60 -6.76 -5.95 7.90
CA TYR A 60 -5.93 -5.92 9.09
C TYR A 60 -6.31 -4.78 10.04
N GLN A 61 -6.17 -5.00 11.34
CA GLN A 61 -6.45 -4.00 12.36
C GLN A 61 -5.34 -2.94 12.49
N LEU A 62 -4.11 -3.27 12.10
CA LEU A 62 -2.94 -2.39 12.15
C LEU A 62 -1.97 -2.78 11.03
N LEU A 63 -1.45 -1.80 10.32
CA LEU A 63 -0.40 -1.99 9.34
C LEU A 63 0.94 -1.47 9.87
N LEU A 64 2.00 -2.22 9.62
CA LEU A 64 3.37 -1.78 9.85
C LEU A 64 4.03 -1.53 8.49
N LEU A 65 4.42 -0.30 8.24
CA LEU A 65 5.05 0.15 7.00
C LEU A 65 6.52 0.46 7.29
N ASP A 66 7.38 -0.49 6.98
CA ASP A 66 8.83 -0.34 7.21
C ASP A 66 9.50 0.16 5.95
N GLU A 67 9.96 1.41 5.99
CA GLU A 67 10.66 2.10 4.89
C GLU A 67 9.99 1.95 3.51
N PHE A 68 8.66 1.80 3.48
CA PHE A 68 7.95 1.50 2.23
C PHE A 68 8.11 2.60 1.17
N SER A 69 8.36 3.83 1.60
CA SER A 69 8.58 4.98 0.72
C SER A 69 9.97 5.03 0.08
N SER A 70 10.91 4.18 0.50
CA SER A 70 12.28 4.20 -0.01
C SER A 70 12.40 3.66 -1.45
N ALA A 71 11.49 2.79 -1.86
CA ALA A 71 11.51 2.07 -3.13
C ALA A 71 10.46 2.53 -4.15
N ILE A 72 9.66 3.54 -3.79
CA ILE A 72 8.55 4.03 -4.63
C ILE A 72 8.61 5.55 -4.75
N ASP A 73 7.96 6.07 -5.80
CA ASP A 73 7.88 7.51 -6.02
C ASP A 73 7.03 8.22 -4.97
N GLU A 74 7.26 9.52 -4.81
CA GLU A 74 6.62 10.33 -3.78
C GLU A 74 5.11 10.43 -3.97
N ASP A 75 4.63 10.55 -5.21
CA ASP A 75 3.20 10.68 -5.52
C ASP A 75 2.45 9.40 -5.14
N THR A 76 3.00 8.23 -5.47
CA THR A 76 2.45 6.94 -5.05
C THR A 76 2.47 6.78 -3.52
N THR A 77 3.55 7.22 -2.87
CA THR A 77 3.67 7.19 -1.40
C THR A 77 2.59 8.03 -0.74
N MET A 78 2.41 9.26 -1.19
CA MET A 78 1.36 10.16 -0.69
C MET A 78 -0.03 9.57 -0.91
N MET A 79 -0.32 9.07 -2.10
CA MET A 79 -1.60 8.44 -2.41
C MET A 79 -1.92 7.27 -1.48
N ILE A 80 -0.93 6.42 -1.17
CA ILE A 80 -1.08 5.30 -0.24
C ILE A 80 -1.42 5.80 1.17
N ARG A 81 -0.69 6.81 1.68
CA ARG A 81 -0.97 7.39 3.01
C ARG A 81 -2.35 8.00 3.10
N GLU A 82 -2.74 8.81 2.12
CA GLU A 82 -4.08 9.40 2.04
C GLU A 82 -5.17 8.34 2.02
N LEU A 83 -4.98 7.25 1.26
CA LEU A 83 -5.91 6.13 1.21
C LEU A 83 -6.08 5.47 2.57
N LEU A 84 -4.99 5.17 3.28
CA LEU A 84 -5.03 4.55 4.59
C LEU A 84 -5.74 5.44 5.61
N ILE A 85 -5.49 6.75 5.57
CA ILE A 85 -6.14 7.74 6.44
C ILE A 85 -7.64 7.85 6.12
N LYS A 86 -7.99 7.97 4.84
CA LYS A 86 -9.38 8.06 4.37
C LYS A 86 -10.20 6.84 4.78
N ASP A 87 -9.65 5.65 4.62
CA ASP A 87 -10.30 4.38 4.98
C ASP A 87 -10.16 4.08 6.50
N LYS A 88 -9.58 5.01 7.29
CA LYS A 88 -9.38 4.90 8.74
C LYS A 88 -8.64 3.63 9.16
N ILE A 89 -7.66 3.24 8.39
CA ILE A 89 -6.83 2.07 8.66
C ILE A 89 -5.66 2.54 9.54
N PRO A 90 -5.54 2.02 10.78
CA PRO A 90 -4.42 2.36 11.64
C PRO A 90 -3.10 1.85 11.04
N PHE A 91 -2.07 2.70 11.04
CA PHE A 91 -0.75 2.28 10.60
C PHE A 91 0.36 2.94 11.41
N VAL A 92 1.49 2.25 11.49
CA VAL A 92 2.76 2.78 11.99
C VAL A 92 3.75 2.74 10.84
N GLU A 93 4.37 3.87 10.56
CA GLU A 93 5.40 3.96 9.52
C GLU A 93 6.76 4.21 10.16
N ILE A 94 7.75 3.46 9.71
CA ILE A 94 9.17 3.68 10.00
C ILE A 94 9.79 4.32 8.76
N ALA A 95 10.39 5.50 8.94
CA ALA A 95 11.04 6.23 7.86
C ALA A 95 12.35 6.87 8.35
N HIS A 96 13.38 6.84 7.52
CA HIS A 96 14.65 7.53 7.81
C HIS A 96 14.58 9.04 7.59
N ARG A 97 13.66 9.48 6.75
CA ARG A 97 13.45 10.90 6.45
C ARG A 97 12.05 11.31 6.86
N VAL A 98 11.93 12.51 7.41
CA VAL A 98 10.64 13.07 7.74
C VAL A 98 9.83 13.25 6.45
N PRO A 99 8.64 12.63 6.34
CA PRO A 99 7.77 12.83 5.20
C PRO A 99 7.33 14.30 5.08
N LYS A 100 7.12 14.77 3.84
CA LYS A 100 6.60 16.14 3.62
C LYS A 100 5.18 16.32 4.13
N ASP A 101 4.41 15.25 4.14
CA ASP A 101 3.03 15.14 4.61
C ASP A 101 2.93 14.72 6.08
N ILE A 102 3.92 15.09 6.89
CA ILE A 102 4.02 14.71 8.31
C ILE A 102 2.79 15.14 9.13
N ASP A 103 2.12 16.20 8.72
CA ASP A 103 0.93 16.73 9.40
C ASP A 103 -0.29 15.79 9.29
N LEU A 104 -0.24 14.80 8.41
CA LEU A 104 -1.25 13.74 8.31
C LEU A 104 -1.18 12.73 9.46
N TYR A 105 -0.07 12.67 10.19
CA TYR A 105 0.14 11.72 11.27
C TYR A 105 -0.38 12.23 12.62
N ASN A 106 -1.03 11.36 13.37
CA ASN A 106 -1.52 11.69 14.71
C ASN A 106 -0.40 11.85 15.74
N LYS A 107 0.69 11.08 15.59
CA LYS A 107 1.85 11.08 16.49
C LYS A 107 3.12 10.83 15.72
N ARG A 108 4.20 11.43 16.22
CA ARG A 108 5.56 11.22 15.73
C ARG A 108 6.48 10.88 16.88
N TYR A 109 7.36 9.94 16.65
CA TYR A 109 8.43 9.58 17.57
C TYR A 109 9.76 9.57 16.81
N THR A 110 10.83 9.96 17.48
CA THR A 110 12.20 9.91 16.94
C THR A 110 13.03 8.94 17.77
N ILE A 111 13.81 8.11 17.11
CA ILE A 111 14.76 7.20 17.76
C ILE A 111 16.15 7.72 17.46
N GLU A 112 16.86 8.17 18.50
CA GLU A 112 18.25 8.62 18.42
C GLU A 112 19.10 7.91 19.47
N SER A 113 20.22 7.31 19.03
CA SER A 113 21.13 6.57 19.93
C SER A 113 20.41 5.54 20.81
N GLY A 114 19.42 4.84 20.26
CA GLY A 114 18.64 3.83 20.98
C GLY A 114 17.61 4.38 21.97
N ARG A 115 17.36 5.68 21.96
CA ARG A 115 16.35 6.33 22.81
C ARG A 115 15.19 6.86 22.00
N LEU A 116 13.98 6.58 22.48
CA LEU A 116 12.74 7.09 21.89
C LEU A 116 12.44 8.48 22.47
N SER A 117 12.18 9.47 21.61
CA SER A 117 11.71 10.80 21.98
C SER A 117 10.43 11.14 21.21
N HIS A 118 9.62 11.95 21.86
CA HIS A 118 8.32 12.38 21.33
C HIS A 118 8.40 13.82 20.82
#